data_c6ff39c944b0463438730fbeb3b7ca43
#
_entry.id   c6ff39c944b0463438730fbeb3b7ca43
#
_cell.length_a   1.000
_cell.length_b   1.000
_cell.length_c   1.000
_cell.angle_alpha   90.00
_cell.angle_beta   90.00
_cell.angle_gamma   90.00
#
_symmetry.space_group_name_H-M   'P 1'
#
loop_
_entity.id
_entity.type
_entity.pdbx_description
1 polymer ?
#
loop_
_entity_poly.entity_id
_entity_poly.type
_entity_poly.pdbx_seq_one_letter_code
_entity_poly.pdbx_strand_id
1 'polypeptide(L)'
;MNTNTLGVDPKKRKTSTVENAFNLQARETLDHEIARMLYSSRLPFHLARNPHYKKAFAYVANNQINGYNKLRTTLLQNERRHVENLLQPIKNAWSQKGVSIVSDGWSDPQRRSLINFMVVTESGPMFLKAIDCSNEIKDKDFIAKHMREVIMEVGHSNVVQIVTDNAVVCKAVGLIIEAELPSIYWTPCVVHTLNLALKNICAVKNTEKNNVVYEECSWITQIADDAMFVKNFVMSHSMRLSIFNSLKLLSIALTRFASTIVMLKIFKQLKKRLQEMVISDQWSSYKEDDVAKAKFVKDTFLDDKWWDKVDYILSFTSPIYDVLRRTDTEASSLHLVYEMWDSMIEKVKNAIYQYERKEESEGSTFYEVVHSILIDCWTKSSTPLHCLAHSLNPRYYSHEWLSEDSNRVPPHQDMELTHERLKYFKRFFLDVDVRRKVNIEFANFLDGREGFDDLDSLNDRGQMDSKAWWLVHGINAPILQKVALKLLVQPCSSSCCERNWSTYSFIHYLKRNKMAPHRAEDLVFVHSNLQLLSRNTPQYHQEETKMWDVAGNDFGSLDDCGILEIARLSLDEPELESVFFNNDC
;
A
#
# COMPACT_ATOMS: atom_id res chain seq x y z
N MET A 1 -0.47 3.69 -78.41
CA MET A 1 -0.34 2.23 -78.30
C MET A 1 -0.51 1.85 -76.86
N ASN A 2 -1.67 1.24 -76.58
CA ASN A 2 -2.05 0.74 -75.27
C ASN A 2 -1.30 -0.55 -74.93
N THR A 3 -0.77 -0.69 -73.75
CA THR A 3 -0.53 -2.01 -73.14
C THR A 3 -1.02 -1.99 -71.73
N ASN A 4 -2.22 -2.59 -71.54
CA ASN A 4 -2.78 -3.01 -70.26
C ASN A 4 -1.95 -4.17 -69.71
N THR A 5 -1.39 -4.02 -68.52
CA THR A 5 -0.93 -5.15 -67.68
C THR A 5 -1.95 -5.39 -66.59
N LEU A 6 -2.71 -6.48 -66.78
CA LEU A 6 -3.62 -7.06 -65.78
C LEU A 6 -2.81 -7.65 -64.61
N GLY A 7 -2.95 -7.07 -63.44
CA GLY A 7 -2.48 -7.65 -62.18
C GLY A 7 -3.35 -8.86 -61.83
N VAL A 8 -2.75 -10.03 -61.73
CA VAL A 8 -3.40 -11.27 -61.28
C VAL A 8 -3.37 -11.29 -59.77
N ASP A 9 -4.53 -11.08 -59.13
CA ASP A 9 -4.73 -11.34 -57.72
C ASP A 9 -4.43 -12.82 -57.36
N PRO A 10 -3.65 -13.11 -56.30
CA PRO A 10 -3.43 -14.49 -55.89
C PRO A 10 -4.74 -15.02 -55.28
N LYS A 11 -5.38 -15.91 -56.02
CA LYS A 11 -6.58 -16.67 -55.56
C LYS A 11 -6.28 -17.34 -54.22
N LYS A 12 -6.91 -16.89 -53.13
CA LYS A 12 -6.97 -17.66 -51.88
C LYS A 12 -7.52 -19.05 -52.19
N ARG A 13 -6.65 -20.07 -52.00
CA ARG A 13 -7.07 -21.48 -52.05
C ARG A 13 -8.24 -21.66 -51.06
N LYS A 14 -9.41 -22.07 -51.53
CA LYS A 14 -10.49 -22.58 -50.68
C LYS A 14 -9.98 -23.86 -50.03
N THR A 15 -9.75 -23.85 -48.71
CA THR A 15 -9.48 -25.06 -47.94
C THR A 15 -10.57 -26.10 -48.21
N SER A 16 -10.21 -27.37 -48.46
CA SER A 16 -11.18 -28.43 -48.68
C SER A 16 -12.03 -28.66 -47.44
N THR A 17 -13.27 -29.15 -47.60
CA THR A 17 -14.19 -29.45 -46.50
C THR A 17 -13.57 -30.43 -45.51
N VAL A 18 -12.67 -31.30 -45.96
CA VAL A 18 -11.92 -32.28 -45.16
C VAL A 18 -10.85 -31.59 -44.31
N GLU A 19 -10.08 -30.66 -44.90
CA GLU A 19 -9.10 -29.84 -44.13
C GLU A 19 -9.75 -28.97 -43.06
N ASN A 20 -10.94 -28.42 -43.34
CA ASN A 20 -11.69 -27.66 -42.33
C ASN A 20 -12.20 -28.58 -41.21
N ALA A 21 -12.65 -29.80 -41.49
CA ALA A 21 -13.06 -30.77 -40.48
C ALA A 21 -11.90 -31.23 -39.60
N PHE A 22 -10.71 -31.51 -40.19
CA PHE A 22 -9.50 -31.83 -39.42
C PHE A 22 -9.02 -30.67 -38.54
N ASN A 23 -9.08 -29.45 -39.06
CA ASN A 23 -8.72 -28.25 -38.28
C ASN A 23 -9.74 -28.01 -37.12
N LEU A 24 -11.02 -28.31 -37.30
CA LEU A 24 -12.02 -28.22 -36.24
C LEU A 24 -11.74 -29.24 -35.13
N GLN A 25 -11.48 -30.51 -35.50
CA GLN A 25 -11.20 -31.59 -34.55
C GLN A 25 -9.88 -31.35 -33.79
N ALA A 26 -8.83 -30.85 -34.48
CA ALA A 26 -7.59 -30.47 -33.83
C ALA A 26 -7.78 -29.32 -32.83
N ARG A 27 -8.65 -28.38 -33.14
CA ARG A 27 -9.00 -27.25 -32.26
C ARG A 27 -9.76 -27.71 -31.03
N GLU A 28 -10.76 -28.56 -31.20
CA GLU A 28 -11.49 -29.17 -30.08
C GLU A 28 -10.55 -29.97 -29.15
N THR A 29 -9.63 -30.76 -29.74
CA THR A 29 -8.63 -31.50 -28.95
C THR A 29 -7.72 -30.56 -28.16
N LEU A 30 -7.24 -29.45 -28.77
CA LEU A 30 -6.44 -28.44 -28.08
C LEU A 30 -7.22 -27.79 -26.93
N ASP A 31 -8.47 -27.42 -27.15
CA ASP A 31 -9.32 -26.81 -26.13
C ASP A 31 -9.52 -27.76 -24.94
N HIS A 32 -9.71 -29.07 -25.20
CA HIS A 32 -9.83 -30.09 -24.15
C HIS A 32 -8.52 -30.26 -23.36
N GLU A 33 -7.36 -30.26 -24.01
CA GLU A 33 -6.06 -30.39 -23.32
C GLU A 33 -5.73 -29.15 -22.50
N ILE A 34 -6.06 -27.94 -22.99
CA ILE A 34 -5.95 -26.70 -22.23
C ILE A 34 -6.84 -26.75 -20.99
N ALA A 35 -8.11 -27.17 -21.16
CA ALA A 35 -9.05 -27.32 -20.05
C ALA A 35 -8.53 -28.32 -19.01
N ARG A 36 -8.02 -29.49 -19.44
CA ARG A 36 -7.41 -30.50 -18.56
C ARG A 36 -6.20 -29.96 -17.81
N MET A 37 -5.31 -29.20 -18.49
CA MET A 37 -4.17 -28.56 -17.86
C MET A 37 -4.62 -27.59 -16.76
N LEU A 38 -5.63 -26.75 -17.02
CA LEU A 38 -6.18 -25.81 -16.02
C LEU A 38 -6.79 -26.56 -14.84
N TYR A 39 -7.60 -27.60 -15.10
CA TYR A 39 -8.30 -28.38 -14.05
C TYR A 39 -7.33 -29.21 -13.22
N SER A 40 -6.42 -29.96 -13.83
CA SER A 40 -5.48 -30.84 -13.14
C SER A 40 -4.43 -30.06 -12.33
N SER A 41 -3.99 -28.91 -12.81
CA SER A 41 -3.03 -28.04 -12.13
C SER A 41 -3.69 -27.03 -11.19
N ARG A 42 -5.01 -27.04 -11.06
CA ARG A 42 -5.80 -26.08 -10.28
C ARG A 42 -5.45 -24.62 -10.61
N LEU A 43 -5.22 -24.34 -11.89
CA LEU A 43 -4.95 -22.99 -12.35
C LEU A 43 -6.25 -22.20 -12.44
N PRO A 44 -6.28 -20.94 -12.05
CA PRO A 44 -7.49 -20.14 -12.07
C PRO A 44 -7.90 -19.81 -13.52
N PHE A 45 -9.22 -19.81 -13.81
CA PHE A 45 -9.75 -19.59 -15.17
C PHE A 45 -9.38 -18.24 -15.78
N HIS A 46 -9.14 -17.22 -14.94
CA HIS A 46 -8.73 -15.91 -15.43
C HIS A 46 -7.34 -15.93 -16.10
N LEU A 47 -6.54 -16.99 -15.92
CA LEU A 47 -5.29 -17.18 -16.67
C LEU A 47 -5.54 -17.13 -18.18
N ALA A 48 -6.69 -17.58 -18.66
CA ALA A 48 -7.06 -17.52 -20.08
C ALA A 48 -7.20 -16.06 -20.62
N ARG A 49 -7.32 -15.07 -19.73
CA ARG A 49 -7.33 -13.64 -20.10
C ARG A 49 -5.92 -13.04 -20.20
N ASN A 50 -4.91 -13.71 -19.67
CA ASN A 50 -3.52 -13.25 -19.72
C ASN A 50 -3.05 -13.08 -21.18
N PRO A 51 -2.49 -11.92 -21.58
CA PRO A 51 -2.01 -11.68 -22.94
C PRO A 51 -0.95 -12.68 -23.42
N HIS A 52 -0.07 -13.10 -22.51
CA HIS A 52 0.97 -14.08 -22.81
C HIS A 52 0.40 -15.49 -23.01
N TYR A 53 -0.67 -15.84 -22.28
CA TYR A 53 -1.41 -17.07 -22.54
C TYR A 53 -1.96 -17.09 -23.97
N LYS A 54 -2.69 -16.05 -24.37
CA LYS A 54 -3.26 -15.92 -25.73
C LYS A 54 -2.16 -15.98 -26.80
N LYS A 55 -1.03 -15.25 -26.58
CA LYS A 55 0.11 -15.27 -27.51
C LYS A 55 0.78 -16.64 -27.58
N ALA A 56 1.05 -17.29 -26.44
CA ALA A 56 1.69 -18.60 -26.38
C ALA A 56 0.90 -19.65 -27.15
N PHE A 57 -0.42 -19.72 -26.92
CA PHE A 57 -1.28 -20.68 -27.63
C PHE A 57 -1.49 -20.35 -29.11
N ALA A 58 -1.37 -19.09 -29.51
CA ALA A 58 -1.36 -18.71 -30.92
C ALA A 58 -0.11 -19.22 -31.67
N TYR A 59 1.03 -19.41 -30.98
CA TYR A 59 2.29 -19.93 -31.56
C TYR A 59 2.48 -21.45 -31.43
N VAL A 60 1.68 -22.13 -30.59
CA VAL A 60 1.86 -23.57 -30.26
C VAL A 60 1.60 -24.49 -31.46
N ALA A 61 0.84 -24.05 -32.45
CA ALA A 61 0.44 -24.89 -33.56
C ALA A 61 1.63 -25.51 -34.38
N ASN A 62 2.86 -24.96 -34.22
CA ASN A 62 4.03 -25.39 -35.02
C ASN A 62 5.34 -25.60 -34.25
N ASN A 63 5.38 -25.51 -32.89
CA ASN A 63 6.65 -25.56 -32.16
C ASN A 63 6.63 -26.57 -30.99
N GLN A 64 7.77 -27.21 -30.73
CA GLN A 64 7.96 -28.06 -29.55
C GLN A 64 7.85 -27.26 -28.25
N ILE A 65 7.03 -27.74 -27.32
CA ILE A 65 6.89 -27.16 -25.98
C ILE A 65 8.15 -27.43 -25.16
N ASN A 66 8.68 -26.40 -24.51
CA ASN A 66 9.85 -26.50 -23.66
C ASN A 66 9.59 -27.31 -22.40
N GLY A 67 10.50 -28.22 -22.04
CA GLY A 67 10.40 -29.05 -20.86
C GLY A 67 10.62 -28.26 -19.55
N TYR A 68 10.16 -28.84 -18.44
CA TYR A 68 10.21 -28.27 -17.08
C TYR A 68 11.58 -27.68 -16.70
N ASN A 69 12.68 -28.39 -16.96
CA ASN A 69 14.00 -27.92 -16.59
C ASN A 69 14.39 -26.63 -17.33
N LYS A 70 14.09 -26.51 -18.61
CA LYS A 70 14.40 -25.31 -19.40
C LYS A 70 13.58 -24.10 -18.94
N LEU A 71 12.30 -24.31 -18.57
CA LEU A 71 11.43 -23.26 -18.03
C LEU A 71 11.99 -22.68 -16.72
N ARG A 72 12.43 -23.55 -15.80
CA ARG A 72 12.89 -23.14 -14.47
C ARG A 72 14.33 -22.61 -14.40
N THR A 73 15.08 -22.69 -15.49
CA THR A 73 16.49 -22.27 -15.55
C THR A 73 16.71 -21.23 -16.66
N THR A 74 17.09 -21.70 -17.85
CA THR A 74 17.51 -20.85 -18.97
C THR A 74 16.45 -19.83 -19.39
N LEU A 75 15.18 -20.24 -19.48
CA LEU A 75 14.11 -19.34 -19.88
C LEU A 75 13.80 -18.29 -18.80
N LEU A 76 13.81 -18.69 -17.52
CA LEU A 76 13.63 -17.74 -16.43
C LEU A 76 14.75 -16.69 -16.40
N GLN A 77 16.01 -17.10 -16.57
CA GLN A 77 17.14 -16.17 -16.62
C GLN A 77 17.10 -15.24 -17.85
N ASN A 78 16.69 -15.77 -18.99
CA ASN A 78 16.52 -14.96 -20.19
C ASN A 78 15.39 -13.93 -20.02
N GLU A 79 14.28 -14.34 -19.40
CA GLU A 79 13.15 -13.45 -19.15
C GLU A 79 13.51 -12.36 -18.11
N ARG A 80 14.24 -12.72 -17.05
CA ARG A 80 14.76 -11.72 -16.09
C ARG A 80 15.59 -10.66 -16.81
N ARG A 81 16.53 -11.08 -17.65
CA ARG A 81 17.36 -10.15 -18.44
C ARG A 81 16.53 -9.32 -19.42
N HIS A 82 15.52 -9.92 -20.04
CA HIS A 82 14.61 -9.21 -20.93
C HIS A 82 13.84 -8.12 -20.17
N VAL A 83 13.27 -8.45 -19.01
CA VAL A 83 12.57 -7.50 -18.15
C VAL A 83 13.52 -6.40 -17.67
N GLU A 84 14.77 -6.71 -17.28
CA GLU A 84 15.79 -5.70 -16.94
C GLU A 84 16.01 -4.69 -18.07
N ASN A 85 16.07 -5.15 -19.31
CA ASN A 85 16.21 -4.27 -20.47
C ASN A 85 14.95 -3.39 -20.68
N LEU A 86 13.76 -3.95 -20.48
CA LEU A 86 12.51 -3.19 -20.58
C LEU A 86 12.37 -2.13 -19.51
N LEU A 87 13.02 -2.30 -18.36
CA LEU A 87 13.02 -1.31 -17.27
C LEU A 87 14.00 -0.13 -17.49
N GLN A 88 14.91 -0.21 -18.45
CA GLN A 88 15.91 0.85 -18.67
C GLN A 88 15.32 2.25 -18.88
N PRO A 89 14.23 2.45 -19.65
CA PRO A 89 13.62 3.77 -19.80
C PRO A 89 13.16 4.37 -18.45
N ILE A 90 12.63 3.54 -17.55
CA ILE A 90 12.22 3.97 -16.20
C ILE A 90 13.47 4.33 -15.38
N LYS A 91 14.51 3.51 -15.41
CA LYS A 91 15.78 3.76 -14.71
C LYS A 91 16.48 5.04 -15.20
N ASN A 92 16.44 5.32 -16.48
CA ASN A 92 17.03 6.53 -17.06
C ASN A 92 16.35 7.82 -16.57
N ALA A 93 15.07 7.77 -16.19
CA ALA A 93 14.35 8.90 -15.66
C ALA A 93 14.63 9.20 -14.17
N TRP A 94 15.32 8.32 -13.43
CA TRP A 94 15.57 8.47 -12.00
C TRP A 94 16.34 9.74 -11.64
N SER A 95 17.28 10.15 -12.46
CA SER A 95 18.10 11.35 -12.22
C SER A 95 17.27 12.64 -12.21
N GLN A 96 16.20 12.69 -13.00
CA GLN A 96 15.32 13.85 -13.08
C GLN A 96 14.21 13.79 -12.03
N LYS A 97 13.58 12.61 -11.86
CA LYS A 97 12.39 12.44 -11.02
C LYS A 97 12.71 12.16 -9.56
N GLY A 98 13.92 11.71 -9.26
CA GLY A 98 14.25 11.17 -7.94
C GLY A 98 13.50 9.86 -7.68
N VAL A 99 13.97 9.11 -6.69
CA VAL A 99 13.37 7.84 -6.29
C VAL A 99 13.33 7.69 -4.78
N SER A 100 12.36 6.93 -4.28
CA SER A 100 12.37 6.38 -2.92
C SER A 100 12.82 4.93 -2.95
N ILE A 101 13.80 4.58 -2.12
CA ILE A 101 14.09 3.18 -1.80
C ILE A 101 13.15 2.78 -0.67
N VAL A 102 12.40 1.72 -0.89
CA VAL A 102 11.45 1.19 0.09
C VAL A 102 11.89 -0.19 0.48
N SER A 103 11.91 -0.48 1.77
CA SER A 103 12.34 -1.77 2.30
C SER A 103 11.44 -2.23 3.43
N ASP A 104 11.19 -3.53 3.49
CA ASP A 104 10.40 -4.16 4.53
C ASP A 104 10.95 -5.56 4.81
N GLY A 105 10.84 -6.00 6.08
CA GLY A 105 11.23 -7.32 6.54
C GLY A 105 10.03 -8.25 6.65
N TRP A 106 10.23 -9.54 6.31
CA TRP A 106 9.18 -10.53 6.41
C TRP A 106 9.75 -11.92 6.72
N SER A 107 8.97 -12.73 7.40
CA SER A 107 9.27 -14.16 7.60
C SER A 107 8.30 -15.01 6.79
N ASP A 108 8.85 -15.86 5.95
CA ASP A 108 8.04 -16.75 5.11
C ASP A 108 7.43 -17.91 5.93
N PRO A 109 6.50 -18.70 5.36
CA PRO A 109 5.91 -19.84 6.04
C PRO A 109 6.91 -20.93 6.45
N GLN A 110 8.15 -20.88 5.96
CA GLN A 110 9.27 -21.74 6.37
C GLN A 110 10.12 -21.10 7.47
N ARG A 111 9.68 -19.95 8.02
CA ARG A 111 10.40 -19.14 9.01
C ARG A 111 11.74 -18.61 8.50
N ARG A 112 11.88 -18.45 7.17
CA ARG A 112 13.05 -17.76 6.62
C ARG A 112 12.83 -16.27 6.69
N SER A 113 13.81 -15.60 7.23
CA SER A 113 13.82 -14.17 7.40
C SER A 113 14.30 -13.49 6.11
N LEU A 114 13.47 -12.69 5.49
CA LEU A 114 13.73 -12.01 4.21
C LEU A 114 13.65 -10.50 4.39
N ILE A 115 14.42 -9.75 3.61
CA ILE A 115 14.29 -8.29 3.46
C ILE A 115 14.15 -8.01 1.97
N ASN A 116 13.09 -7.31 1.56
CA ASN A 116 12.96 -6.85 0.19
C ASN A 116 13.39 -5.40 0.03
N PHE A 117 13.78 -5.07 -1.19
CA PHE A 117 14.13 -3.72 -1.61
C PHE A 117 13.40 -3.39 -2.91
N MET A 118 12.65 -2.31 -2.88
CA MET A 118 11.95 -1.78 -4.03
C MET A 118 12.36 -0.33 -4.28
N VAL A 119 12.30 0.10 -5.52
CA VAL A 119 12.44 1.50 -5.91
C VAL A 119 11.09 2.01 -6.36
N VAL A 120 10.62 3.09 -5.75
CA VAL A 120 9.34 3.69 -6.09
C VAL A 120 9.56 5.03 -6.78
N THR A 121 8.87 5.21 -7.88
CA THR A 121 8.79 6.45 -8.65
C THR A 121 7.32 6.73 -9.00
N GLU A 122 7.04 7.81 -9.70
CA GLU A 122 5.70 8.04 -10.26
C GLU A 122 5.22 6.94 -11.23
N SER A 123 6.15 6.18 -11.81
CA SER A 123 5.79 5.04 -12.69
C SER A 123 5.31 3.81 -11.91
N GLY A 124 5.42 3.85 -10.58
CA GLY A 124 5.08 2.75 -9.68
C GLY A 124 6.30 2.05 -9.06
N PRO A 125 6.05 1.04 -8.24
CA PRO A 125 7.09 0.30 -7.51
C PRO A 125 7.79 -0.73 -8.41
N MET A 126 9.11 -0.64 -8.47
CA MET A 126 10.01 -1.59 -9.14
C MET A 126 10.66 -2.49 -8.09
N PHE A 127 10.47 -3.79 -8.19
CA PHE A 127 11.18 -4.74 -7.34
C PHE A 127 12.64 -4.85 -7.80
N LEU A 128 13.58 -4.67 -6.88
CA LEU A 128 15.01 -4.86 -7.15
C LEU A 128 15.48 -6.24 -6.75
N LYS A 129 15.40 -6.54 -5.46
CA LYS A 129 15.89 -7.81 -4.90
C LYS A 129 15.27 -8.10 -3.53
N ALA A 130 15.37 -9.36 -3.11
CA ALA A 130 15.11 -9.79 -1.74
C ALA A 130 16.34 -10.52 -1.20
N ILE A 131 16.69 -10.26 0.06
CA ILE A 131 17.84 -10.85 0.71
C ILE A 131 17.37 -11.88 1.73
N ASP A 132 17.86 -13.11 1.61
CA ASP A 132 17.63 -14.17 2.60
C ASP A 132 18.59 -13.96 3.78
N CYS A 133 18.02 -13.65 4.94
CA CYS A 133 18.74 -13.38 6.18
C CYS A 133 18.61 -14.54 7.18
N SER A 134 18.22 -15.73 6.74
CA SER A 134 17.93 -16.87 7.64
C SER A 134 19.11 -17.34 8.49
N ASN A 135 20.34 -17.06 8.03
CA ASN A 135 21.57 -17.44 8.73
C ASN A 135 22.31 -16.24 9.35
N GLU A 136 21.69 -15.09 9.37
CA GLU A 136 22.32 -13.83 9.79
C GLU A 136 21.53 -13.17 10.92
N ILE A 137 22.23 -12.42 11.76
CA ILE A 137 21.59 -11.56 12.76
C ILE A 137 21.18 -10.26 12.05
N LYS A 138 19.89 -9.97 12.01
CA LYS A 138 19.36 -8.73 11.43
C LYS A 138 19.61 -7.52 12.33
N ASP A 139 20.84 -7.21 12.60
CA ASP A 139 21.19 -5.98 13.31
C ASP A 139 21.26 -4.76 12.38
N LYS A 140 21.46 -3.59 12.97
CA LYS A 140 21.54 -2.34 12.22
C LYS A 140 22.67 -2.31 11.19
N ASP A 141 23.81 -2.95 11.51
CA ASP A 141 25.00 -2.90 10.65
C ASP A 141 24.84 -3.79 9.43
N PHE A 142 24.23 -4.97 9.61
CA PHE A 142 23.85 -5.87 8.52
C PHE A 142 22.86 -5.20 7.55
N ILE A 143 21.78 -4.61 8.07
CA ILE A 143 20.79 -3.95 7.23
C ILE A 143 21.36 -2.71 6.55
N ALA A 144 22.17 -1.89 7.28
CA ALA A 144 22.82 -0.71 6.71
C ALA A 144 23.79 -1.07 5.58
N LYS A 145 24.52 -2.19 5.70
CA LYS A 145 25.39 -2.69 4.62
C LYS A 145 24.59 -2.93 3.34
N HIS A 146 23.51 -3.68 3.42
CA HIS A 146 22.69 -3.99 2.25
C HIS A 146 21.95 -2.77 1.69
N MET A 147 21.53 -1.84 2.57
CA MET A 147 20.95 -0.57 2.15
C MET A 147 21.95 0.26 1.33
N ARG A 148 23.22 0.33 1.77
CA ARG A 148 24.30 1.00 1.00
C ARG A 148 24.50 0.35 -0.37
N GLU A 149 24.52 -0.98 -0.45
CA GLU A 149 24.64 -1.70 -1.71
C GLU A 149 23.50 -1.32 -2.68
N VAL A 150 22.26 -1.24 -2.18
CA VAL A 150 21.11 -0.81 -2.98
C VAL A 150 21.20 0.66 -3.38
N ILE A 151 21.60 1.56 -2.47
CA ILE A 151 21.79 2.98 -2.80
C ILE A 151 22.86 3.16 -3.89
N MET A 152 23.95 2.41 -3.84
CA MET A 152 25.01 2.47 -4.86
C MET A 152 24.53 1.92 -6.20
N GLU A 153 23.72 0.83 -6.22
CA GLU A 153 23.11 0.27 -7.42
C GLU A 153 22.15 1.26 -8.10
N VAL A 154 21.33 1.96 -7.31
CA VAL A 154 20.39 2.98 -7.79
C VAL A 154 21.10 4.28 -8.20
N GLY A 155 22.24 4.56 -7.59
CA GLY A 155 22.97 5.82 -7.65
C GLY A 155 22.49 6.82 -6.59
N HIS A 156 23.34 7.14 -5.64
CA HIS A 156 23.01 7.97 -4.45
C HIS A 156 22.38 9.32 -4.80
N SER A 157 22.73 9.94 -5.95
CA SER A 157 22.18 11.22 -6.40
C SER A 157 20.74 11.13 -6.88
N ASN A 158 20.26 9.93 -7.18
CA ASN A 158 18.90 9.66 -7.60
C ASN A 158 17.97 9.46 -6.39
N VAL A 159 18.51 9.03 -5.25
CA VAL A 159 17.73 8.67 -4.05
C VAL A 159 17.36 9.92 -3.28
N VAL A 160 16.07 10.12 -3.06
CA VAL A 160 15.50 11.22 -2.26
C VAL A 160 15.33 10.77 -0.81
N GLN A 161 14.79 9.58 -0.61
CA GLN A 161 14.51 9.03 0.71
C GLN A 161 14.57 7.50 0.74
N ILE A 162 14.69 6.99 1.96
CA ILE A 162 14.49 5.59 2.30
C ILE A 162 13.24 5.51 3.16
N VAL A 163 12.28 4.66 2.77
CA VAL A 163 11.06 4.42 3.54
C VAL A 163 11.08 3.00 4.11
N THR A 164 10.97 2.89 5.43
CA THR A 164 10.88 1.60 6.13
C THR A 164 9.79 1.66 7.19
N ASP A 165 9.52 0.54 7.86
CA ASP A 165 8.78 0.57 9.11
C ASP A 165 9.50 1.42 10.17
N ASN A 166 8.80 1.71 11.29
CA ASN A 166 9.34 2.52 12.38
C ASN A 166 10.03 1.67 13.47
N ALA A 167 10.54 0.47 13.12
CA ALA A 167 11.29 -0.36 14.05
C ALA A 167 12.59 0.34 14.49
N VAL A 168 13.00 0.08 15.74
CA VAL A 168 14.22 0.69 16.32
C VAL A 168 15.46 0.43 15.45
N VAL A 169 15.56 -0.80 14.92
CA VAL A 169 16.66 -1.18 14.01
C VAL A 169 16.61 -0.39 12.73
N CYS A 170 15.43 -0.24 12.10
CA CYS A 170 15.24 0.53 10.87
C CYS A 170 15.55 2.01 11.09
N LYS A 171 15.14 2.58 12.22
CA LYS A 171 15.51 3.94 12.61
C LYS A 171 17.02 4.10 12.75
N ALA A 172 17.70 3.16 13.41
CA ALA A 172 19.16 3.19 13.56
C ALA A 172 19.86 3.11 12.18
N VAL A 173 19.37 2.26 11.27
CA VAL A 173 19.87 2.19 9.89
C VAL A 173 19.66 3.52 9.17
N GLY A 174 18.48 4.10 9.29
CA GLY A 174 18.16 5.41 8.71
C GLY A 174 19.15 6.48 9.14
N LEU A 175 19.42 6.59 10.45
CA LEU A 175 20.38 7.55 11.01
C LEU A 175 21.83 7.32 10.51
N ILE A 176 22.25 6.07 10.35
CA ILE A 176 23.57 5.73 9.78
C ILE A 176 23.67 6.24 8.33
N ILE A 177 22.66 5.93 7.50
CA ILE A 177 22.65 6.35 6.10
C ILE A 177 22.57 7.86 5.97
N GLU A 178 21.74 8.53 6.78
CA GLU A 178 21.65 10.00 6.78
C GLU A 178 22.96 10.70 7.18
N ALA A 179 23.71 10.12 8.10
CA ALA A 179 25.02 10.65 8.50
C ALA A 179 26.06 10.52 7.38
N GLU A 180 26.03 9.43 6.61
CA GLU A 180 26.95 9.17 5.51
C GLU A 180 26.57 9.90 4.21
N LEU A 181 25.27 10.00 3.95
CA LEU A 181 24.68 10.56 2.73
C LEU A 181 23.63 11.63 3.09
N PRO A 182 24.06 12.86 3.42
CA PRO A 182 23.15 13.91 3.91
C PRO A 182 22.03 14.33 2.95
N SER A 183 22.14 14.00 1.67
CA SER A 183 21.09 14.27 0.67
C SER A 183 19.92 13.28 0.73
N ILE A 184 20.09 12.15 1.42
CA ILE A 184 19.08 11.11 1.57
C ILE A 184 18.43 11.23 2.95
N TYR A 185 17.12 11.15 2.99
CA TYR A 185 16.36 11.17 4.24
C TYR A 185 15.79 9.78 4.55
N TRP A 186 15.80 9.42 5.81
CA TRP A 186 15.01 8.30 6.29
C TRP A 186 13.63 8.78 6.69
N THR A 187 12.60 8.12 6.13
CA THR A 187 11.19 8.45 6.36
C THR A 187 10.47 7.23 6.91
N PRO A 188 9.94 7.29 8.14
CA PRO A 188 9.10 6.22 8.67
C PRO A 188 7.82 6.05 7.84
N CYS A 189 7.40 4.81 7.63
CA CYS A 189 6.17 4.51 6.92
C CYS A 189 4.94 5.07 7.65
N VAL A 190 4.19 5.94 6.97
CA VAL A 190 2.99 6.58 7.54
C VAL A 190 1.91 5.55 7.87
N VAL A 191 1.74 4.53 7.03
CA VAL A 191 0.75 3.45 7.24
C VAL A 191 1.06 2.67 8.52
N HIS A 192 2.33 2.30 8.74
CA HIS A 192 2.75 1.64 9.99
C HIS A 192 2.54 2.54 11.21
N THR A 193 2.85 3.83 11.08
CA THR A 193 2.67 4.80 12.17
C THR A 193 1.19 4.94 12.55
N LEU A 194 0.28 5.06 11.57
CA LEU A 194 -1.16 5.13 11.82
C LEU A 194 -1.71 3.82 12.40
N ASN A 195 -1.21 2.68 11.94
CA ASN A 195 -1.58 1.38 12.51
C ASN A 195 -1.15 1.25 13.97
N LEU A 196 0.06 1.75 14.31
CA LEU A 196 0.51 1.80 15.70
C LEU A 196 -0.36 2.74 16.55
N ALA A 197 -0.77 3.90 16.03
CA ALA A 197 -1.70 4.80 16.72
C ALA A 197 -3.02 4.09 17.03
N LEU A 198 -3.62 3.43 16.03
CA LEU A 198 -4.84 2.64 16.23
C LEU A 198 -4.64 1.49 17.24
N LYS A 199 -3.48 0.83 17.22
CA LYS A 199 -3.15 -0.24 18.18
C LYS A 199 -3.03 0.32 19.59
N ASN A 200 -2.38 1.46 19.76
CA ASN A 200 -2.24 2.13 21.07
C ASN A 200 -3.58 2.60 21.64
N ILE A 201 -4.56 2.91 20.80
CA ILE A 201 -5.92 3.29 21.21
C ILE A 201 -6.79 2.06 21.45
N CYS A 202 -6.78 1.07 20.55
CA CYS A 202 -7.77 0.00 20.53
C CYS A 202 -7.32 -1.30 21.22
N ALA A 203 -6.02 -1.46 21.53
CA ALA A 203 -5.45 -2.67 22.13
C ALA A 203 -4.46 -2.30 23.24
N VAL A 204 -4.89 -1.41 24.14
CA VAL A 204 -4.03 -0.88 25.20
C VAL A 204 -3.70 -1.97 26.24
N LYS A 205 -2.43 -2.04 26.64
CA LYS A 205 -1.97 -2.96 27.71
C LYS A 205 -1.84 -2.19 29.03
N ASN A 206 -2.23 -2.84 30.14
CA ASN A 206 -2.03 -2.28 31.46
C ASN A 206 -0.55 -2.41 31.86
N THR A 207 0.16 -1.30 31.81
CA THR A 207 1.57 -1.19 32.24
C THR A 207 1.74 0.09 33.05
N GLU A 208 2.74 0.13 33.93
CA GLU A 208 3.00 1.31 34.76
C GLU A 208 3.17 2.61 33.94
N LYS A 209 3.74 2.50 32.72
CA LYS A 209 3.96 3.65 31.82
C LYS A 209 2.67 4.10 31.08
N ASN A 210 1.65 3.23 30.99
CA ASN A 210 0.43 3.47 30.19
C ASN A 210 -0.85 3.58 31.04
N ASN A 211 -0.72 3.85 32.34
CA ASN A 211 -1.86 3.78 33.24
C ASN A 211 -3.02 4.71 32.83
N VAL A 212 -2.70 5.96 32.48
CA VAL A 212 -3.70 6.94 32.05
C VAL A 212 -4.38 6.52 30.74
N VAL A 213 -3.59 6.05 29.76
CA VAL A 213 -4.12 5.55 28.48
C VAL A 213 -5.00 4.31 28.71
N TYR A 214 -4.59 3.42 29.63
CA TYR A 214 -5.37 2.25 29.97
C TYR A 214 -6.71 2.61 30.64
N GLU A 215 -6.72 3.54 31.57
CA GLU A 215 -7.94 3.99 32.22
C GLU A 215 -8.95 4.56 31.21
N GLU A 216 -8.49 5.37 30.26
CA GLU A 216 -9.37 6.01 29.28
C GLU A 216 -9.75 5.10 28.09
N CYS A 217 -8.88 4.16 27.68
CA CYS A 217 -9.07 3.38 26.44
C CYS A 217 -9.38 1.89 26.66
N SER A 218 -9.30 1.35 27.90
CA SER A 218 -9.49 -0.09 28.18
C SER A 218 -10.86 -0.64 27.75
N TRP A 219 -11.89 0.20 27.80
CA TRP A 219 -13.24 -0.16 27.33
C TRP A 219 -13.28 -0.46 25.82
N ILE A 220 -12.40 0.18 25.03
CA ILE A 220 -12.28 -0.07 23.57
C ILE A 220 -11.66 -1.46 23.36
N THR A 221 -10.60 -1.77 24.13
CA THR A 221 -9.95 -3.09 24.09
C THR A 221 -10.97 -4.19 24.42
N GLN A 222 -11.83 -3.98 25.43
CA GLN A 222 -12.89 -4.94 25.78
C GLN A 222 -13.86 -5.17 24.60
N ILE A 223 -14.33 -4.13 23.94
CA ILE A 223 -15.21 -4.24 22.76
C ILE A 223 -14.51 -4.97 21.61
N ALA A 224 -13.21 -4.69 21.39
CA ALA A 224 -12.41 -5.37 20.38
C ALA A 224 -12.23 -6.87 20.67
N ASP A 225 -11.99 -7.22 21.94
CA ASP A 225 -11.86 -8.61 22.41
C ASP A 225 -13.19 -9.36 22.30
N ASP A 226 -14.30 -8.74 22.70
CA ASP A 226 -15.65 -9.30 22.53
C ASP A 226 -15.94 -9.58 21.05
N ALA A 227 -15.66 -8.62 20.16
CA ALA A 227 -15.85 -8.76 18.73
C ALA A 227 -14.97 -9.88 18.14
N MET A 228 -13.71 -9.97 18.59
CA MET A 228 -12.79 -11.03 18.16
C MET A 228 -13.29 -12.40 18.66
N PHE A 229 -13.73 -12.48 19.90
CA PHE A 229 -14.30 -13.70 20.46
C PHE A 229 -15.52 -14.17 19.67
N VAL A 230 -16.46 -13.27 19.42
CA VAL A 230 -17.68 -13.55 18.65
C VAL A 230 -17.35 -14.01 17.24
N LYS A 231 -16.45 -13.30 16.55
CA LYS A 231 -15.96 -13.71 15.22
C LYS A 231 -15.40 -15.13 15.25
N ASN A 232 -14.47 -15.40 16.16
CA ASN A 232 -13.82 -16.70 16.26
C ASN A 232 -14.83 -17.81 16.60
N PHE A 233 -15.79 -17.52 17.46
CA PHE A 233 -16.87 -18.45 17.80
C PHE A 233 -17.73 -18.81 16.59
N VAL A 234 -18.16 -17.83 15.81
CA VAL A 234 -18.97 -18.05 14.59
C VAL A 234 -18.17 -18.83 13.54
N MET A 235 -16.90 -18.46 13.33
CA MET A 235 -16.04 -19.04 12.28
C MET A 235 -15.45 -20.41 12.60
N SER A 236 -15.45 -20.83 13.86
CA SER A 236 -14.79 -22.08 14.31
C SER A 236 -15.61 -23.34 14.09
N HIS A 237 -16.90 -23.25 13.76
CA HIS A 237 -17.76 -24.42 13.62
C HIS A 237 -18.60 -24.35 12.35
N SER A 238 -18.64 -25.47 11.59
CA SER A 238 -19.29 -25.53 10.29
C SER A 238 -20.79 -25.20 10.31
N MET A 239 -21.53 -25.63 11.36
CA MET A 239 -22.96 -25.32 11.50
C MET A 239 -23.20 -23.84 11.76
N ARG A 240 -22.43 -23.20 12.66
CA ARG A 240 -22.53 -21.77 12.93
C ARG A 240 -22.19 -20.96 11.68
N LEU A 241 -21.14 -21.37 10.97
CA LEU A 241 -20.75 -20.78 9.69
C LEU A 241 -21.82 -20.99 8.61
N SER A 242 -22.51 -22.15 8.61
CA SER A 242 -23.62 -22.41 7.69
C SER A 242 -24.82 -21.51 7.96
N ILE A 243 -25.20 -21.31 9.24
CA ILE A 243 -26.25 -20.36 9.62
C ILE A 243 -25.85 -18.94 9.19
N PHE A 244 -24.60 -18.54 9.47
CA PHE A 244 -24.04 -17.27 9.04
C PHE A 244 -24.06 -17.10 7.51
N ASN A 245 -23.62 -18.10 6.74
CA ASN A 245 -23.60 -18.08 5.27
C ASN A 245 -25.00 -18.13 4.64
N SER A 246 -25.97 -18.80 5.27
CA SER A 246 -27.36 -18.84 4.77
C SER A 246 -27.99 -17.45 4.70
N LEU A 247 -27.46 -16.50 5.47
CA LEU A 247 -27.85 -15.09 5.48
C LEU A 247 -27.15 -14.25 4.38
N LYS A 248 -26.44 -14.90 3.44
CA LYS A 248 -25.65 -14.27 2.36
C LYS A 248 -24.62 -13.27 2.93
N LEU A 249 -23.92 -13.68 3.97
CA LEU A 249 -22.87 -12.89 4.58
C LEU A 249 -21.58 -13.08 3.77
N LEU A 250 -21.02 -11.99 3.26
CA LEU A 250 -19.72 -11.98 2.63
C LEU A 250 -18.65 -12.38 3.64
N SER A 251 -17.68 -13.19 3.24
CA SER A 251 -16.57 -13.58 4.09
C SER A 251 -15.76 -12.35 4.50
N ILE A 252 -15.46 -12.26 5.78
CA ILE A 252 -14.67 -11.15 6.35
C ILE A 252 -13.22 -11.36 5.93
N ALA A 253 -12.75 -10.60 4.95
CA ALA A 253 -11.34 -10.50 4.67
C ALA A 253 -10.67 -9.74 5.84
N LEU A 254 -9.74 -10.40 6.53
CA LEU A 254 -8.89 -9.72 7.51
C LEU A 254 -7.91 -8.85 6.75
N THR A 255 -8.06 -7.54 6.88
CA THR A 255 -7.09 -6.61 6.32
C THR A 255 -5.81 -6.62 7.16
N ARG A 256 -4.69 -6.36 6.51
CA ARG A 256 -3.36 -6.32 7.12
C ARG A 256 -3.24 -5.21 8.16
N PHE A 257 -3.86 -4.06 7.89
CA PHE A 257 -3.85 -2.89 8.77
C PHE A 257 -5.24 -2.63 9.35
N ALA A 258 -5.26 -2.10 10.56
CA ALA A 258 -6.48 -1.70 11.26
C ALA A 258 -7.55 -2.81 11.31
N SER A 259 -7.13 -4.07 11.44
CA SER A 259 -8.01 -5.24 11.38
C SER A 259 -9.20 -5.16 12.34
N THR A 260 -9.00 -4.61 13.53
CA THR A 260 -10.07 -4.37 14.53
C THR A 260 -11.13 -3.42 13.98
N ILE A 261 -10.73 -2.29 13.40
CA ILE A 261 -11.66 -1.28 12.87
C ILE A 261 -12.46 -1.85 11.70
N VAL A 262 -11.80 -2.58 10.80
CA VAL A 262 -12.46 -3.25 9.67
C VAL A 262 -13.46 -4.28 10.18
N MET A 263 -13.09 -5.09 11.16
CA MET A 263 -13.98 -6.07 11.79
C MET A 263 -15.23 -5.39 12.39
N LEU A 264 -15.05 -4.31 13.15
CA LEU A 264 -16.17 -3.56 13.72
C LEU A 264 -17.04 -2.89 12.65
N LYS A 265 -16.45 -2.34 11.57
CA LYS A 265 -17.20 -1.81 10.41
C LYS A 265 -18.09 -2.89 9.78
N ILE A 266 -17.55 -4.08 9.56
CA ILE A 266 -18.29 -5.21 9.01
C ILE A 266 -19.41 -5.63 9.97
N PHE A 267 -19.12 -5.75 11.26
CA PHE A 267 -20.15 -6.08 12.26
C PHE A 267 -21.28 -5.06 12.23
N LYS A 268 -20.98 -3.77 12.17
CA LYS A 268 -21.99 -2.70 12.06
C LYS A 268 -22.85 -2.88 10.80
N GLN A 269 -22.25 -3.15 9.64
CA GLN A 269 -22.98 -3.42 8.39
C GLN A 269 -23.90 -4.65 8.50
N LEU A 270 -23.47 -5.64 9.28
CA LEU A 270 -24.15 -6.90 9.46
C LEU A 270 -25.04 -6.94 10.71
N LYS A 271 -25.12 -5.86 11.50
CA LYS A 271 -25.83 -5.79 12.81
C LYS A 271 -27.19 -6.51 12.75
N LYS A 272 -28.06 -6.09 11.83
CA LYS A 272 -29.40 -6.66 11.69
C LYS A 272 -29.39 -8.17 11.44
N ARG A 273 -28.51 -8.63 10.55
CA ARG A 273 -28.40 -10.05 10.19
C ARG A 273 -27.80 -10.89 11.33
N LEU A 274 -26.85 -10.35 12.06
CA LEU A 274 -26.27 -11.00 13.23
C LEU A 274 -27.30 -11.14 14.34
N GLN A 275 -28.15 -10.13 14.54
CA GLN A 275 -29.28 -10.18 15.47
C GLN A 275 -30.31 -11.24 15.02
N GLU A 276 -30.71 -11.23 13.74
CA GLU A 276 -31.61 -12.25 13.17
C GLU A 276 -31.04 -13.67 13.34
N MET A 277 -29.73 -13.86 13.15
CA MET A 277 -29.07 -15.15 13.33
C MET A 277 -29.27 -15.71 14.75
N VAL A 278 -28.98 -14.92 15.79
CA VAL A 278 -29.01 -15.40 17.19
C VAL A 278 -30.41 -15.57 17.76
N ILE A 279 -31.44 -15.04 17.11
CA ILE A 279 -32.85 -15.25 17.48
C ILE A 279 -33.54 -16.32 16.64
N SER A 280 -32.87 -16.86 15.59
CA SER A 280 -33.45 -17.84 14.67
C SER A 280 -33.74 -19.18 15.35
N ASP A 281 -34.73 -19.91 14.81
CA ASP A 281 -35.03 -21.29 15.25
C ASP A 281 -33.83 -22.22 15.02
N GLN A 282 -33.03 -21.98 13.98
CA GLN A 282 -31.81 -22.75 13.67
C GLN A 282 -30.76 -22.57 14.78
N TRP A 283 -30.56 -21.36 15.27
CA TRP A 283 -29.68 -21.08 16.41
C TRP A 283 -30.18 -21.74 17.70
N SER A 284 -31.47 -21.67 17.94
CA SER A 284 -32.11 -22.21 19.15
C SER A 284 -32.16 -23.74 19.18
N SER A 285 -32.27 -24.39 18.01
CA SER A 285 -32.32 -25.84 17.87
C SER A 285 -30.95 -26.51 17.74
N TYR A 286 -29.91 -25.74 17.45
CA TYR A 286 -28.54 -26.23 17.37
C TYR A 286 -28.04 -26.59 18.77
N LYS A 287 -27.64 -27.86 18.94
CA LYS A 287 -27.02 -28.30 20.19
C LYS A 287 -25.56 -27.83 20.22
N GLU A 288 -25.32 -26.79 21.00
CA GLU A 288 -23.99 -26.24 21.19
C GLU A 288 -23.24 -26.99 22.30
N ASP A 289 -21.97 -27.38 22.05
CA ASP A 289 -21.13 -28.02 23.04
C ASP A 289 -20.75 -27.05 24.17
N ASP A 290 -20.71 -25.73 23.89
CA ASP A 290 -20.41 -24.68 24.84
C ASP A 290 -21.58 -23.67 24.93
N VAL A 291 -22.56 -24.01 25.75
CA VAL A 291 -23.77 -23.20 25.95
C VAL A 291 -23.45 -21.80 26.48
N ALA A 292 -22.41 -21.68 27.33
CA ALA A 292 -22.05 -20.39 27.92
C ALA A 292 -21.51 -19.42 26.85
N LYS A 293 -20.68 -19.90 25.94
CA LYS A 293 -20.17 -19.10 24.82
C LYS A 293 -21.28 -18.72 23.83
N ALA A 294 -22.18 -19.63 23.51
CA ALA A 294 -23.31 -19.35 22.63
C ALA A 294 -24.25 -18.29 23.25
N LYS A 295 -24.47 -18.37 24.55
CA LYS A 295 -25.22 -17.35 25.29
C LYS A 295 -24.53 -16.00 25.26
N PHE A 296 -23.22 -15.95 25.53
CA PHE A 296 -22.43 -14.70 25.44
C PHE A 296 -22.57 -14.03 24.06
N VAL A 297 -22.42 -14.80 22.98
CA VAL A 297 -22.57 -14.29 21.60
C VAL A 297 -23.97 -13.72 21.36
N LYS A 298 -25.00 -14.44 21.82
CA LYS A 298 -26.38 -13.97 21.72
C LYS A 298 -26.60 -12.67 22.50
N ASP A 299 -26.17 -12.66 23.75
CA ASP A 299 -26.35 -11.49 24.63
C ASP A 299 -25.59 -10.28 24.07
N THR A 300 -24.36 -10.45 23.56
CA THR A 300 -23.56 -9.39 22.92
C THR A 300 -24.27 -8.79 21.70
N PHE A 301 -24.80 -9.60 20.79
CA PHE A 301 -25.45 -9.08 19.60
C PHE A 301 -26.80 -8.42 19.88
N LEU A 302 -27.46 -8.77 20.98
CA LEU A 302 -28.73 -8.16 21.40
C LEU A 302 -28.54 -6.97 22.37
N ASP A 303 -27.32 -6.68 22.80
CA ASP A 303 -27.02 -5.53 23.68
C ASP A 303 -26.84 -4.24 22.87
N ASP A 304 -27.83 -3.36 22.90
CA ASP A 304 -27.76 -2.05 22.24
C ASP A 304 -26.60 -1.19 22.78
N LYS A 305 -26.25 -1.29 24.07
CA LYS A 305 -25.11 -0.54 24.62
C LYS A 305 -23.78 -0.96 24.04
N TRP A 306 -23.65 -2.27 23.73
CA TRP A 306 -22.46 -2.77 23.04
C TRP A 306 -22.37 -2.15 21.63
N TRP A 307 -23.48 -2.08 20.91
CA TRP A 307 -23.53 -1.46 19.58
C TRP A 307 -23.29 0.05 19.61
N ASP A 308 -23.78 0.76 20.62
CA ASP A 308 -23.51 2.20 20.80
C ASP A 308 -22.01 2.45 21.00
N LYS A 309 -21.32 1.58 21.76
CA LYS A 309 -19.86 1.65 21.91
C LYS A 309 -19.13 1.34 20.59
N VAL A 310 -19.59 0.35 19.81
CA VAL A 310 -19.04 0.07 18.47
C VAL A 310 -19.19 1.30 17.57
N ASP A 311 -20.35 1.95 17.60
CA ASP A 311 -20.59 3.15 16.80
C ASP A 311 -19.71 4.31 17.23
N TYR A 312 -19.47 4.48 18.52
CA TYR A 312 -18.54 5.47 19.03
C TYR A 312 -17.10 5.20 18.60
N ILE A 313 -16.62 3.97 18.77
CA ILE A 313 -15.26 3.60 18.30
C ILE A 313 -15.11 3.92 16.80
N LEU A 314 -16.09 3.54 16.00
CA LEU A 314 -16.04 3.78 14.55
C LEU A 314 -16.12 5.25 14.19
N SER A 315 -16.81 6.09 14.96
CA SER A 315 -16.94 7.52 14.67
C SER A 315 -15.60 8.25 14.74
N PHE A 316 -14.83 8.07 15.80
CA PHE A 316 -13.56 8.78 15.98
C PHE A 316 -12.36 8.05 15.34
N THR A 317 -12.43 6.73 15.10
CA THR A 317 -11.36 6.00 14.43
C THR A 317 -11.48 6.04 12.90
N SER A 318 -12.66 6.35 12.35
CA SER A 318 -12.84 6.46 10.89
C SER A 318 -11.90 7.48 10.24
N PRO A 319 -11.70 8.70 10.76
CA PRO A 319 -10.74 9.63 10.18
C PRO A 319 -9.31 9.08 10.11
N ILE A 320 -8.88 8.36 11.14
CA ILE A 320 -7.54 7.72 11.17
C ILE A 320 -7.46 6.63 10.11
N TYR A 321 -8.48 5.80 10.02
CA TYR A 321 -8.57 4.73 9.02
C TYR A 321 -8.63 5.27 7.59
N ASP A 322 -9.30 6.40 7.36
CA ASP A 322 -9.41 7.02 6.05
C ASP A 322 -8.04 7.56 5.57
N VAL A 323 -7.24 8.18 6.46
CA VAL A 323 -5.86 8.58 6.15
C VAL A 323 -4.99 7.36 5.89
N LEU A 324 -5.10 6.30 6.72
CA LEU A 324 -4.39 5.05 6.51
C LEU A 324 -4.70 4.48 5.10
N ARG A 325 -5.97 4.43 4.71
CA ARG A 325 -6.40 3.96 3.38
C ARG A 325 -5.85 4.80 2.23
N ARG A 326 -5.81 6.12 2.40
CA ARG A 326 -5.26 7.05 1.38
C ARG A 326 -3.75 6.93 1.23
N THR A 327 -3.04 6.61 2.32
CA THR A 327 -1.58 6.45 2.33
C THR A 327 -1.13 5.03 2.01
N ASP A 328 -2.01 4.02 2.18
CA ASP A 328 -1.78 2.62 1.77
C ASP A 328 -1.99 2.43 0.26
N THR A 329 -1.32 3.26 -0.52
CA THR A 329 -1.35 3.25 -1.99
C THR A 329 0.05 3.38 -2.54
N GLU A 330 0.19 3.18 -3.86
CA GLU A 330 1.45 3.40 -4.58
C GLU A 330 1.54 4.82 -5.16
N ALA A 331 0.51 5.63 -4.93
CA ALA A 331 0.45 7.00 -5.43
C ALA A 331 1.42 7.93 -4.70
N SER A 332 1.80 8.99 -5.39
CA SER A 332 2.57 10.10 -4.80
C SER A 332 1.76 10.79 -3.71
N SER A 333 2.19 10.65 -2.47
CA SER A 333 1.40 11.06 -1.30
C SER A 333 2.19 11.85 -0.24
N LEU A 334 3.51 11.93 -0.37
CA LEU A 334 4.38 12.59 0.62
C LEU A 334 3.93 14.04 0.90
N HIS A 335 3.57 14.79 -0.13
CA HIS A 335 3.15 16.20 -0.05
C HIS A 335 1.76 16.42 0.55
N LEU A 336 1.00 15.34 0.76
CA LEU A 336 -0.36 15.37 1.32
C LEU A 336 -0.40 14.99 2.81
N VAL A 337 0.67 14.36 3.32
CA VAL A 337 0.67 13.75 4.67
C VAL A 337 0.40 14.77 5.76
N TYR A 338 1.03 15.95 5.71
CA TYR A 338 0.86 16.99 6.72
C TYR A 338 -0.61 17.41 6.85
N GLU A 339 -1.22 17.81 5.74
CA GLU A 339 -2.64 18.19 5.69
C GLU A 339 -3.59 17.06 6.10
N MET A 340 -3.30 15.84 5.63
CA MET A 340 -4.12 14.68 6.02
C MET A 340 -4.05 14.42 7.52
N TRP A 341 -2.87 14.63 8.14
CA TRP A 341 -2.67 14.41 9.56
C TRP A 341 -3.40 15.47 10.40
N ASP A 342 -3.23 16.72 10.03
CA ASP A 342 -3.88 17.86 10.72
C ASP A 342 -5.41 17.77 10.64
N SER A 343 -5.95 17.63 9.43
CA SER A 343 -7.40 17.42 9.21
C SER A 343 -7.94 16.16 9.90
N MET A 344 -7.13 15.10 10.05
CA MET A 344 -7.50 13.90 10.78
C MET A 344 -7.68 14.18 12.27
N ILE A 345 -6.72 14.87 12.89
CA ILE A 345 -6.79 15.23 14.32
C ILE A 345 -8.05 16.06 14.61
N GLU A 346 -8.33 17.03 13.76
CA GLU A 346 -9.53 17.86 13.90
C GLU A 346 -10.82 17.03 13.80
N LYS A 347 -10.92 16.14 12.83
CA LYS A 347 -12.09 15.25 12.68
C LYS A 347 -12.25 14.29 13.86
N VAL A 348 -11.14 13.77 14.40
CA VAL A 348 -11.17 12.94 15.61
C VAL A 348 -11.70 13.75 16.80
N LYS A 349 -11.21 14.99 16.98
CA LYS A 349 -11.71 15.92 17.99
C LYS A 349 -13.22 16.10 17.89
N ASN A 350 -13.67 16.52 16.71
CA ASN A 350 -15.09 16.78 16.48
C ASN A 350 -15.97 15.55 16.74
N ALA A 351 -15.53 14.35 16.34
CA ALA A 351 -16.27 13.11 16.58
C ALA A 351 -16.39 12.78 18.08
N ILE A 352 -15.33 12.98 18.85
CA ILE A 352 -15.32 12.72 20.31
C ILE A 352 -16.23 13.72 21.02
N TYR A 353 -16.05 15.02 20.78
CA TYR A 353 -16.85 16.06 21.43
C TYR A 353 -18.33 15.95 21.09
N GLN A 354 -18.66 15.63 19.83
CA GLN A 354 -20.05 15.41 19.42
C GLN A 354 -20.68 14.21 20.15
N TYR A 355 -19.96 13.11 20.31
CA TYR A 355 -20.47 11.93 21.01
C TYR A 355 -20.65 12.21 22.52
N GLU A 356 -19.68 12.87 23.15
CA GLU A 356 -19.73 13.24 24.57
C GLU A 356 -20.71 14.38 24.85
N ARG A 357 -21.24 15.04 23.81
CA ARG A 357 -22.13 16.22 23.90
C ARG A 357 -21.50 17.34 24.71
N LYS A 358 -20.21 17.57 24.53
CA LYS A 358 -19.42 18.61 25.15
C LYS A 358 -19.10 19.74 24.17
N GLU A 359 -19.02 20.96 24.72
CA GLU A 359 -18.40 22.07 23.99
C GLU A 359 -16.87 22.04 24.16
N GLU A 360 -16.15 22.69 23.27
CA GLU A 360 -14.66 22.71 23.32
C GLU A 360 -14.12 23.29 24.65
N SER A 361 -14.87 24.22 25.26
CA SER A 361 -14.55 24.84 26.54
C SER A 361 -14.59 23.88 27.73
N GLU A 362 -15.32 22.76 27.62
CA GLU A 362 -15.51 21.81 28.73
C GLU A 362 -14.38 20.80 28.89
N GLY A 363 -13.56 20.63 27.85
CA GLY A 363 -12.46 19.64 27.81
C GLY A 363 -12.94 18.19 27.77
N SER A 364 -12.13 17.29 27.22
CA SER A 364 -12.38 15.85 27.22
C SER A 364 -11.07 15.12 27.54
N THR A 365 -11.03 14.43 28.67
CA THR A 365 -9.87 13.63 29.09
C THR A 365 -9.57 12.51 28.07
N PHE A 366 -10.62 11.90 27.53
CA PHE A 366 -10.49 10.90 26.48
C PHE A 366 -9.87 11.48 25.22
N TYR A 367 -10.33 12.66 24.76
CA TYR A 367 -9.72 13.33 23.61
C TYR A 367 -8.25 13.69 23.87
N GLU A 368 -7.93 14.22 25.05
CA GLU A 368 -6.54 14.56 25.39
C GLU A 368 -5.60 13.36 25.30
N VAL A 369 -6.07 12.18 25.75
CA VAL A 369 -5.30 10.92 25.61
C VAL A 369 -5.14 10.51 24.15
N VAL A 370 -6.22 10.49 23.38
CA VAL A 370 -6.17 10.13 21.95
C VAL A 370 -5.31 11.13 21.19
N HIS A 371 -5.46 12.43 21.44
CA HIS A 371 -4.66 13.49 20.85
C HIS A 371 -3.17 13.31 21.16
N SER A 372 -2.81 13.04 22.41
CA SER A 372 -1.44 12.79 22.82
C SER A 372 -0.83 11.61 22.05
N ILE A 373 -1.55 10.51 21.86
CA ILE A 373 -1.10 9.37 21.04
C ILE A 373 -0.86 9.79 19.60
N LEU A 374 -1.75 10.56 18.99
CA LEU A 374 -1.62 11.01 17.61
C LEU A 374 -0.44 11.97 17.43
N ILE A 375 -0.27 12.92 18.35
CA ILE A 375 0.87 13.86 18.32
C ILE A 375 2.20 13.14 18.54
N ASP A 376 2.27 12.18 19.46
CA ASP A 376 3.45 11.34 19.66
C ASP A 376 3.85 10.57 18.40
N CYS A 377 2.86 10.03 17.70
CA CYS A 377 3.06 9.34 16.43
C CYS A 377 3.56 10.30 15.35
N TRP A 378 2.99 11.52 15.26
CA TRP A 378 3.45 12.56 14.35
C TRP A 378 4.90 12.95 14.60
N THR A 379 5.20 13.32 15.84
CA THR A 379 6.55 13.76 16.24
C THR A 379 7.64 12.71 15.95
N LYS A 380 7.28 11.42 16.04
CA LYS A 380 8.20 10.30 15.76
C LYS A 380 8.35 9.98 14.27
N SER A 381 7.39 10.37 13.44
CA SER A 381 7.35 10.01 12.02
C SER A 381 7.50 11.21 11.07
N SER A 382 7.23 12.43 11.53
CA SER A 382 7.42 13.64 10.75
C SER A 382 8.89 13.85 10.39
N THR A 383 9.15 14.27 9.17
CA THR A 383 10.49 14.57 8.66
C THR A 383 10.47 15.90 7.89
N PRO A 384 11.64 16.55 7.72
CA PRO A 384 11.74 17.75 6.89
C PRO A 384 11.20 17.58 5.47
N LEU A 385 11.16 16.33 4.95
CA LEU A 385 10.60 16.05 3.63
C LEU A 385 9.09 16.25 3.57
N HIS A 386 8.34 15.79 4.59
CA HIS A 386 6.88 15.99 4.66
C HIS A 386 6.53 17.48 4.66
N CYS A 387 7.23 18.24 5.52
CA CYS A 387 6.99 19.67 5.68
C CYS A 387 7.36 20.46 4.43
N LEU A 388 8.50 20.15 3.79
CA LEU A 388 8.89 20.81 2.55
C LEU A 388 7.99 20.42 1.38
N ALA A 389 7.65 19.14 1.22
CA ALA A 389 6.76 18.69 0.17
C ALA A 389 5.37 19.35 0.28
N HIS A 390 4.85 19.48 1.50
CA HIS A 390 3.63 20.25 1.78
C HIS A 390 3.80 21.74 1.40
N SER A 391 4.91 22.38 1.79
CA SER A 391 5.20 23.78 1.48
C SER A 391 5.40 24.04 -0.01
N LEU A 392 5.73 23.03 -0.81
CA LEU A 392 5.90 23.13 -2.26
C LEU A 392 4.62 22.78 -3.04
N ASN A 393 3.56 22.40 -2.36
CA ASN A 393 2.28 22.13 -3.00
C ASN A 393 1.51 23.44 -3.22
N PRO A 394 1.33 23.90 -4.48
CA PRO A 394 0.69 25.19 -4.77
C PRO A 394 -0.74 25.31 -4.24
N ARG A 395 -1.45 24.20 -4.14
CA ARG A 395 -2.85 24.14 -3.66
C ARG A 395 -3.03 24.82 -2.30
N TYR A 396 -2.06 24.67 -1.38
CA TYR A 396 -2.16 25.23 -0.03
C TYR A 396 -1.95 26.76 0.05
N TYR A 397 -1.75 27.39 -1.09
CA TYR A 397 -1.71 28.85 -1.27
C TYR A 397 -2.86 29.37 -2.12
N SER A 398 -3.78 28.49 -2.57
CA SER A 398 -4.94 28.89 -3.37
C SER A 398 -6.03 29.50 -2.49
N HIS A 399 -6.77 30.44 -3.08
CA HIS A 399 -7.90 31.07 -2.40
C HIS A 399 -8.99 30.02 -2.04
N GLU A 400 -9.22 29.05 -2.91
CA GLU A 400 -10.20 27.99 -2.71
C GLU A 400 -9.89 27.21 -1.43
N TRP A 401 -8.66 26.72 -1.30
CA TRP A 401 -8.27 25.92 -0.13
C TRP A 401 -8.30 26.75 1.15
N LEU A 402 -7.80 28.00 1.12
CA LEU A 402 -7.77 28.87 2.29
C LEU A 402 -9.16 29.30 2.76
N SER A 403 -10.14 29.40 1.86
CA SER A 403 -11.51 29.81 2.20
C SER A 403 -12.41 28.68 2.68
N GLU A 404 -11.99 27.40 2.53
CA GLU A 404 -12.77 26.25 3.00
C GLU A 404 -12.85 26.18 4.54
N ASP A 405 -11.85 26.71 5.26
CA ASP A 405 -11.81 26.76 6.72
C ASP A 405 -11.07 28.00 7.20
N SER A 406 -11.67 28.74 8.15
CA SER A 406 -11.09 29.95 8.72
C SER A 406 -9.80 29.76 9.50
N ASN A 407 -9.50 28.54 9.92
CA ASN A 407 -8.28 28.18 10.66
C ASN A 407 -7.11 27.86 9.74
N ARG A 408 -7.35 27.69 8.44
CA ARG A 408 -6.29 27.40 7.49
C ARG A 408 -5.38 28.60 7.25
N VAL A 409 -4.09 28.35 7.36
CA VAL A 409 -3.06 29.35 7.07
C VAL A 409 -2.15 28.82 5.96
N PRO A 410 -1.59 29.71 5.14
CA PRO A 410 -0.62 29.28 4.14
C PRO A 410 0.61 28.66 4.82
N PRO A 411 1.23 27.61 4.23
CA PRO A 411 2.34 26.86 4.84
C PRO A 411 3.52 27.70 5.34
N HIS A 412 3.77 28.86 4.76
CA HIS A 412 4.86 29.74 5.20
C HIS A 412 4.58 30.48 6.52
N GLN A 413 3.33 30.54 6.96
CA GLN A 413 2.93 31.14 8.24
C GLN A 413 2.95 30.12 9.38
N ASP A 414 3.04 28.83 9.05
CA ASP A 414 3.20 27.77 10.03
C ASP A 414 4.67 27.68 10.50
N MET A 415 4.86 27.66 11.82
CA MET A 415 6.21 27.66 12.44
C MET A 415 6.93 26.33 12.24
N GLU A 416 6.24 25.19 12.36
CA GLU A 416 6.82 23.86 12.18
C GLU A 416 7.28 23.70 10.72
N LEU A 417 6.40 23.97 9.76
CA LEU A 417 6.70 23.88 8.34
C LEU A 417 7.89 24.79 7.95
N THR A 418 7.91 26.00 8.45
CA THR A 418 9.00 26.95 8.18
C THR A 418 10.33 26.49 8.77
N HIS A 419 10.33 25.97 10.00
CA HIS A 419 11.52 25.48 10.66
C HIS A 419 12.10 24.25 9.94
N GLU A 420 11.25 23.28 9.60
CA GLU A 420 11.66 22.05 8.92
C GLU A 420 12.14 22.31 7.48
N ARG A 421 11.50 23.24 6.74
CA ARG A 421 11.98 23.70 5.44
C ARG A 421 13.41 24.29 5.54
N LEU A 422 13.66 25.13 6.54
CA LEU A 422 14.98 25.71 6.73
C LEU A 422 16.04 24.66 7.08
N LYS A 423 15.66 23.64 7.87
CA LYS A 423 16.54 22.48 8.13
C LYS A 423 16.89 21.74 6.85
N TYR A 424 15.88 21.48 6.01
CA TYR A 424 16.11 20.83 4.72
C TYR A 424 17.06 21.64 3.84
N PHE A 425 16.82 22.94 3.66
CA PHE A 425 17.67 23.78 2.80
C PHE A 425 19.10 23.87 3.32
N LYS A 426 19.32 23.93 4.64
CA LYS A 426 20.66 23.92 5.25
C LYS A 426 21.39 22.61 5.01
N ARG A 427 20.69 21.47 5.10
CA ARG A 427 21.26 20.14 4.92
C ARG A 427 21.51 19.81 3.45
N PHE A 428 20.59 20.18 2.57
CA PHE A 428 20.65 19.82 1.15
C PHE A 428 21.55 20.76 0.32
N PHE A 429 21.51 22.07 0.61
CA PHE A 429 22.29 23.08 -0.07
C PHE A 429 23.46 23.54 0.80
N LEU A 430 24.61 22.88 0.69
CA LEU A 430 25.81 23.22 1.48
C LEU A 430 26.39 24.56 1.05
N ASP A 431 26.33 24.90 -0.23
CA ASP A 431 26.73 26.19 -0.77
C ASP A 431 25.78 27.31 -0.31
N VAL A 432 26.33 28.33 0.31
CA VAL A 432 25.59 29.47 0.88
C VAL A 432 24.90 30.30 -0.22
N ASP A 433 25.55 30.46 -1.37
CA ASP A 433 24.99 31.27 -2.47
C ASP A 433 23.85 30.53 -3.18
N VAL A 434 23.97 29.21 -3.36
CA VAL A 434 22.87 28.38 -3.87
C VAL A 434 21.70 28.40 -2.88
N ARG A 435 21.99 28.30 -1.58
CA ARG A 435 20.96 28.34 -0.53
C ARG A 435 20.26 29.71 -0.48
N ARG A 436 20.99 30.80 -0.72
CA ARG A 436 20.39 32.16 -0.85
C ARG A 436 19.47 32.23 -2.07
N LYS A 437 19.89 31.71 -3.21
CA LYS A 437 19.08 31.68 -4.44
C LYS A 437 17.77 30.92 -4.24
N VAL A 438 17.81 29.69 -3.68
CA VAL A 438 16.58 28.92 -3.45
C VAL A 438 15.63 29.59 -2.48
N ASN A 439 16.14 30.31 -1.47
CA ASN A 439 15.28 31.12 -0.59
C ASN A 439 14.63 32.30 -1.32
N ILE A 440 15.32 32.93 -2.25
CA ILE A 440 14.76 34.00 -3.11
C ILE A 440 13.69 33.41 -4.03
N GLU A 441 13.98 32.29 -4.70
CA GLU A 441 13.00 31.59 -5.55
C GLU A 441 11.74 31.21 -4.75
N PHE A 442 11.91 30.75 -3.50
CA PHE A 442 10.79 30.43 -2.62
C PHE A 442 9.99 31.68 -2.23
N ALA A 443 10.66 32.79 -1.92
CA ALA A 443 9.99 34.06 -1.62
C ALA A 443 9.20 34.58 -2.83
N ASN A 444 9.75 34.49 -4.04
CA ASN A 444 9.05 34.88 -5.26
C ASN A 444 7.79 34.01 -5.52
N PHE A 445 7.89 32.70 -5.27
CA PHE A 445 6.76 31.80 -5.32
C PHE A 445 5.65 32.19 -4.32
N LEU A 446 6.03 32.58 -3.08
CA LEU A 446 5.07 33.00 -2.05
C LEU A 446 4.37 34.31 -2.43
N ASP A 447 5.15 35.31 -2.82
CA ASP A 447 4.68 36.66 -3.11
C ASP A 447 3.98 36.77 -4.47
N GLY A 448 4.01 35.71 -5.27
CA GLY A 448 3.50 35.77 -6.66
C GLY A 448 4.28 36.80 -7.49
N ARG A 449 5.62 36.71 -7.52
CA ARG A 449 6.52 37.60 -8.28
C ARG A 449 7.39 36.80 -9.24
N GLU A 450 8.08 37.51 -10.14
CA GLU A 450 9.08 36.92 -11.05
C GLU A 450 8.52 35.74 -11.87
N GLY A 451 7.32 35.95 -12.46
CA GLY A 451 6.64 34.95 -13.29
C GLY A 451 5.64 34.06 -12.56
N PHE A 452 5.47 34.24 -11.24
CA PHE A 452 4.37 33.67 -10.49
C PHE A 452 3.18 34.64 -10.30
N ASP A 453 3.27 35.86 -10.87
CA ASP A 453 2.28 36.93 -10.84
C ASP A 453 1.24 36.83 -11.96
N ASP A 454 1.42 35.91 -12.88
CA ASP A 454 0.47 35.61 -13.93
C ASP A 454 -0.85 35.06 -13.37
N LEU A 455 -1.98 35.56 -13.88
CA LEU A 455 -3.31 35.15 -13.40
C LEU A 455 -3.56 33.66 -13.55
N ASP A 456 -3.08 33.06 -14.65
CA ASP A 456 -3.22 31.60 -14.84
C ASP A 456 -2.41 30.83 -13.79
N SER A 457 -1.19 31.27 -13.49
CA SER A 457 -0.37 30.68 -12.43
C SER A 457 -1.06 30.70 -11.07
N LEU A 458 -1.73 31.80 -10.72
CA LEU A 458 -2.44 31.94 -9.45
C LEU A 458 -3.72 31.10 -9.40
N ASN A 459 -4.50 31.11 -10.49
CA ASN A 459 -5.74 30.33 -10.58
C ASN A 459 -5.47 28.82 -10.61
N ASP A 460 -4.43 28.39 -11.31
CA ASP A 460 -4.06 26.98 -11.45
C ASP A 460 -3.55 26.36 -10.14
N ARG A 461 -3.19 27.17 -9.12
CA ARG A 461 -2.73 26.66 -7.82
C ARG A 461 -3.72 25.69 -7.16
N GLY A 462 -5.02 25.97 -7.27
CA GLY A 462 -6.08 25.15 -6.69
C GLY A 462 -6.61 24.05 -7.60
N GLN A 463 -6.45 24.20 -8.92
CA GLN A 463 -7.09 23.37 -9.93
C GLN A 463 -6.17 22.33 -10.57
N MET A 464 -4.86 22.64 -10.67
CA MET A 464 -3.89 21.80 -11.35
C MET A 464 -3.22 20.81 -10.37
N ASP A 465 -2.86 19.61 -10.87
CA ASP A 465 -1.95 18.73 -10.15
C ASP A 465 -0.66 19.44 -9.77
N SER A 466 -0.20 19.26 -8.54
CA SER A 466 0.93 20.02 -7.98
C SER A 466 2.21 19.91 -8.80
N LYS A 467 2.52 18.72 -9.33
CA LYS A 467 3.67 18.50 -10.21
C LYS A 467 3.48 19.18 -11.55
N ALA A 468 2.29 19.03 -12.15
CA ALA A 468 1.96 19.67 -13.43
C ALA A 468 2.06 21.20 -13.33
N TRP A 469 1.62 21.77 -12.21
CA TRP A 469 1.76 23.19 -11.94
C TRP A 469 3.23 23.65 -11.96
N TRP A 470 4.11 22.91 -11.25
CA TRP A 470 5.54 23.23 -11.25
C TRP A 470 6.19 23.07 -12.62
N LEU A 471 5.73 22.12 -13.45
CA LEU A 471 6.22 21.97 -14.83
C LEU A 471 5.87 23.15 -15.71
N VAL A 472 4.66 23.71 -15.55
CA VAL A 472 4.16 24.81 -16.37
C VAL A 472 4.67 26.17 -15.86
N HIS A 473 4.53 26.43 -14.56
CA HIS A 473 4.73 27.75 -13.97
C HIS A 473 6.07 27.92 -13.23
N GLY A 474 6.81 26.84 -12.98
CA GLY A 474 8.03 26.87 -12.16
C GLY A 474 9.32 27.29 -12.87
N ILE A 475 9.29 27.67 -14.15
CA ILE A 475 10.49 27.90 -14.97
C ILE A 475 11.40 29.01 -14.42
N ASN A 476 10.83 30.01 -13.75
CA ASN A 476 11.56 31.14 -13.17
C ASN A 476 12.18 30.84 -11.81
N ALA A 477 11.93 29.65 -11.25
CA ALA A 477 12.51 29.17 -10.02
C ALA A 477 13.20 27.80 -10.23
N PRO A 478 14.26 27.71 -11.04
CA PRO A 478 14.79 26.43 -11.53
C PRO A 478 15.36 25.54 -10.44
N ILE A 479 15.90 26.10 -9.33
CA ILE A 479 16.41 25.31 -8.21
C ILE A 479 15.23 24.72 -7.43
N LEU A 480 14.24 25.56 -7.11
CA LEU A 480 13.06 25.18 -6.36
C LEU A 480 12.18 24.21 -7.17
N GLN A 481 11.97 24.48 -8.47
CA GLN A 481 11.25 23.59 -9.39
C GLN A 481 11.86 22.18 -9.38
N LYS A 482 13.19 22.07 -9.46
CA LYS A 482 13.89 20.78 -9.44
C LYS A 482 13.66 20.02 -8.12
N VAL A 483 13.61 20.71 -7.00
CA VAL A 483 13.27 20.12 -5.69
C VAL A 483 11.80 19.70 -5.68
N ALA A 484 10.89 20.56 -6.10
CA ALA A 484 9.46 20.28 -6.13
C ALA A 484 9.13 19.06 -6.99
N LEU A 485 9.66 18.98 -8.20
CA LEU A 485 9.45 17.86 -9.12
C LEU A 485 9.96 16.52 -8.57
N LYS A 486 11.00 16.55 -7.71
CA LYS A 486 11.48 15.35 -7.02
C LYS A 486 10.62 14.97 -5.82
N LEU A 487 10.18 15.93 -5.02
CA LEU A 487 9.46 15.66 -3.76
C LEU A 487 7.98 15.33 -3.97
N LEU A 488 7.32 16.04 -4.89
CA LEU A 488 5.87 15.89 -5.10
C LEU A 488 5.46 14.53 -5.71
N VAL A 489 6.42 13.75 -6.18
CA VAL A 489 6.18 12.41 -6.76
C VAL A 489 6.55 11.27 -5.81
N GLN A 490 6.98 11.55 -4.59
CA GLN A 490 7.42 10.53 -3.66
C GLN A 490 6.26 9.89 -2.88
N PRO A 491 6.36 8.57 -2.56
CA PRO A 491 5.42 7.89 -1.67
C PRO A 491 5.70 8.25 -0.21
N CYS A 492 4.74 8.02 0.67
CA CYS A 492 4.90 8.15 2.12
C CYS A 492 4.86 6.79 2.86
N SER A 493 4.78 5.68 2.14
CA SER A 493 4.60 4.36 2.76
C SER A 493 5.45 3.27 2.14
N SER A 494 5.68 2.20 2.91
CA SER A 494 6.32 0.96 2.47
C SER A 494 5.34 -0.13 1.99
N SER A 495 4.08 0.21 1.82
CA SER A 495 3.00 -0.75 1.50
C SER A 495 3.23 -1.56 0.23
N CYS A 496 3.98 -1.04 -0.74
CA CYS A 496 4.35 -1.80 -1.94
C CYS A 496 5.22 -3.02 -1.61
N CYS A 497 6.13 -2.89 -0.64
CA CYS A 497 6.94 -4.02 -0.15
C CYS A 497 6.06 -5.09 0.50
N GLU A 498 5.09 -4.66 1.29
CA GLU A 498 4.17 -5.56 1.95
C GLU A 498 3.28 -6.30 0.95
N ARG A 499 2.76 -5.61 -0.07
CA ARG A 499 2.02 -6.26 -1.17
C ARG A 499 2.89 -7.25 -1.93
N ASN A 500 4.17 -6.95 -2.10
CA ASN A 500 5.11 -7.85 -2.77
C ASN A 500 5.34 -9.16 -1.98
N TRP A 501 5.23 -9.15 -0.65
CA TRP A 501 5.30 -10.37 0.16
C TRP A 501 4.16 -11.35 -0.13
N SER A 502 2.97 -10.85 -0.48
CA SER A 502 1.87 -11.70 -0.93
C SER A 502 2.24 -12.44 -2.22
N THR A 503 2.87 -11.75 -3.17
CA THR A 503 3.41 -12.35 -4.40
C THR A 503 4.51 -13.38 -4.08
N TYR A 504 5.41 -13.03 -3.17
CA TYR A 504 6.50 -13.91 -2.75
C TYR A 504 5.96 -15.19 -2.09
N SER A 505 5.00 -15.05 -1.17
CA SER A 505 4.32 -16.15 -0.50
C SER A 505 3.60 -17.06 -1.49
N PHE A 506 2.88 -16.48 -2.46
CA PHE A 506 2.19 -17.24 -3.50
C PHE A 506 3.15 -18.05 -4.39
N ILE A 507 4.28 -17.46 -4.80
CA ILE A 507 5.29 -18.10 -5.63
C ILE A 507 6.03 -19.18 -4.85
N HIS A 508 6.33 -18.92 -3.57
CA HIS A 508 7.17 -19.77 -2.72
C HIS A 508 6.39 -20.78 -1.85
N TYR A 509 5.11 -20.97 -2.11
CA TYR A 509 4.27 -21.87 -1.33
C TYR A 509 4.75 -23.34 -1.41
N LEU A 510 4.94 -23.96 -0.25
CA LEU A 510 5.54 -25.30 -0.08
C LEU A 510 4.91 -26.43 -0.93
N LYS A 511 3.59 -26.36 -1.17
CA LYS A 511 2.87 -27.36 -1.96
C LYS A 511 3.09 -27.22 -3.47
N ARG A 512 3.51 -26.03 -3.93
CA ARG A 512 3.69 -25.76 -5.37
C ARG A 512 5.12 -26.00 -5.84
N ASN A 513 6.13 -25.59 -5.06
CA ASN A 513 7.50 -25.62 -5.56
C ASN A 513 8.52 -25.81 -4.43
N LYS A 514 9.24 -26.93 -4.42
CA LYS A 514 10.53 -27.03 -3.72
C LYS A 514 11.59 -26.22 -4.48
N MET A 515 11.48 -24.90 -4.43
CA MET A 515 12.28 -23.98 -5.23
C MET A 515 13.44 -23.43 -4.39
N ALA A 516 14.62 -23.29 -4.99
CA ALA A 516 15.74 -22.61 -4.35
C ALA A 516 15.41 -21.10 -4.19
N PRO A 517 15.85 -20.43 -3.10
CA PRO A 517 15.51 -19.04 -2.82
C PRO A 517 15.80 -18.08 -3.99
N HIS A 518 16.96 -18.19 -4.64
CA HIS A 518 17.34 -17.34 -5.78
C HIS A 518 16.37 -17.45 -6.97
N ARG A 519 15.76 -18.63 -7.20
CA ARG A 519 14.77 -18.80 -8.27
C ARG A 519 13.42 -18.21 -7.92
N ALA A 520 13.06 -18.27 -6.64
CA ALA A 520 11.86 -17.58 -6.16
C ALA A 520 12.02 -16.08 -6.35
N GLU A 521 13.18 -15.52 -6.01
CA GLU A 521 13.52 -14.13 -6.27
C GLU A 521 13.43 -13.76 -7.75
N ASP A 522 14.03 -14.58 -8.65
CA ASP A 522 13.94 -14.37 -10.11
C ASP A 522 12.49 -14.33 -10.60
N LEU A 523 11.63 -15.22 -10.09
CA LEU A 523 10.22 -15.25 -10.45
C LEU A 523 9.47 -14.04 -9.91
N VAL A 524 9.74 -13.64 -8.67
CA VAL A 524 9.16 -12.41 -8.08
C VAL A 524 9.61 -11.19 -8.88
N PHE A 525 10.90 -11.12 -9.23
CA PHE A 525 11.44 -10.04 -10.06
C PHE A 525 10.70 -9.93 -11.40
N VAL A 526 10.60 -11.05 -12.12
CA VAL A 526 9.90 -11.09 -13.41
C VAL A 526 8.42 -10.72 -13.24
N HIS A 527 7.74 -11.33 -12.27
CA HIS A 527 6.31 -11.12 -12.05
C HIS A 527 6.00 -9.65 -11.68
N SER A 528 6.65 -9.12 -10.63
CA SER A 528 6.37 -7.77 -10.13
C SER A 528 6.72 -6.69 -11.15
N ASN A 529 7.82 -6.86 -11.86
CA ASN A 529 8.26 -5.86 -12.83
C ASN A 529 7.50 -5.95 -14.18
N LEU A 530 7.01 -7.13 -14.58
CA LEU A 530 6.07 -7.23 -15.71
C LEU A 530 4.72 -6.57 -15.36
N GLN A 531 4.25 -6.67 -14.11
CA GLN A 531 3.08 -5.91 -13.67
C GLN A 531 3.31 -4.41 -13.79
N LEU A 532 4.44 -3.90 -13.28
CA LEU A 532 4.81 -2.48 -13.42
C LEU A 532 4.81 -2.04 -14.89
N LEU A 533 5.43 -2.83 -15.78
CA LEU A 533 5.47 -2.52 -17.20
C LEU A 533 4.08 -2.57 -17.85
N SER A 534 3.22 -3.50 -17.45
CA SER A 534 1.86 -3.64 -18.00
C SER A 534 0.97 -2.45 -17.65
N ARG A 535 1.13 -1.85 -16.46
CA ARG A 535 0.37 -0.67 -16.02
C ARG A 535 0.53 0.54 -16.92
N ASN A 536 1.67 0.65 -17.60
CA ASN A 536 1.96 1.73 -18.54
C ASN A 536 1.43 1.46 -19.96
N THR A 537 0.64 0.39 -20.17
CA THR A 537 0.09 0.04 -21.48
C THR A 537 -1.35 0.53 -21.65
N PRO A 538 -1.76 0.88 -22.89
CA PRO A 538 -3.16 1.25 -23.16
C PRO A 538 -4.16 0.15 -22.77
N GLN A 539 -3.80 -1.11 -22.91
CA GLN A 539 -4.63 -2.27 -22.59
C GLN A 539 -4.94 -2.36 -21.09
N TYR A 540 -4.01 -1.92 -20.24
CA TYR A 540 -4.25 -1.84 -18.79
C TYR A 540 -5.28 -0.74 -18.47
N HIS A 541 -5.16 0.42 -19.09
CA HIS A 541 -6.09 1.54 -18.91
C HIS A 541 -7.49 1.22 -19.46
N GLN A 542 -7.59 0.34 -20.47
CA GLN A 542 -8.86 -0.16 -21.02
C GLN A 542 -9.43 -1.35 -20.25
N GLU A 543 -8.90 -1.67 -19.08
CA GLU A 543 -9.30 -2.78 -18.19
C GLU A 543 -9.10 -4.19 -18.75
N GLU A 544 -8.61 -4.37 -19.97
CA GLU A 544 -8.41 -5.69 -20.56
C GLU A 544 -7.39 -6.56 -19.80
N THR A 545 -6.38 -5.94 -19.18
CA THR A 545 -5.32 -6.64 -18.42
C THR A 545 -5.31 -6.32 -16.93
N LYS A 546 -6.23 -5.47 -16.46
CA LYS A 546 -6.30 -5.03 -15.05
C LYS A 546 -6.55 -6.20 -14.08
N MET A 547 -7.28 -7.22 -14.51
CA MET A 547 -7.51 -8.43 -13.71
C MET A 547 -6.25 -9.31 -13.50
N TRP A 548 -5.16 -9.04 -14.20
CA TRP A 548 -3.87 -9.68 -13.93
C TRP A 548 -3.17 -9.08 -12.71
N ASP A 549 -3.50 -7.84 -12.39
CA ASP A 549 -3.01 -7.13 -11.22
C ASP A 549 -3.99 -7.32 -10.06
N VAL A 550 -3.94 -8.50 -9.42
CA VAL A 550 -4.80 -8.84 -8.27
C VAL A 550 -4.54 -7.91 -7.06
N ALA A 551 -3.45 -7.15 -7.09
CA ALA A 551 -3.10 -6.12 -6.11
C ALA A 551 -3.48 -4.69 -6.56
N GLY A 552 -4.24 -4.54 -7.65
CA GLY A 552 -4.74 -3.25 -8.11
C GLY A 552 -5.51 -2.51 -7.02
N ASN A 553 -5.47 -1.19 -7.04
CA ASN A 553 -5.98 -0.27 -6.03
C ASN A 553 -7.49 -0.38 -5.69
N ASP A 554 -8.21 -1.29 -6.31
CA ASP A 554 -9.65 -1.51 -6.10
C ASP A 554 -9.93 -2.58 -5.04
N PHE A 555 -9.68 -2.23 -3.78
CA PHE A 555 -10.25 -2.95 -2.63
C PHE A 555 -11.78 -2.80 -2.51
N GLY A 556 -12.43 -2.17 -3.48
CA GLY A 556 -13.87 -1.94 -3.51
C GLY A 556 -14.71 -3.10 -4.05
N SER A 557 -14.11 -4.06 -4.78
CA SER A 557 -14.82 -5.19 -5.39
C SER A 557 -14.17 -6.51 -5.00
N LEU A 558 -14.46 -6.97 -3.80
CA LEU A 558 -13.95 -8.22 -3.20
C LEU A 558 -14.79 -9.46 -3.58
N ASP A 559 -15.63 -9.38 -4.62
CA ASP A 559 -16.68 -10.37 -4.80
C ASP A 559 -16.25 -11.68 -5.46
N ASP A 560 -15.02 -11.83 -6.00
CA ASP A 560 -14.78 -13.01 -6.87
C ASP A 560 -13.40 -13.69 -6.81
N CYS A 561 -12.51 -13.41 -5.86
CA CYS A 561 -11.20 -14.07 -5.86
C CYS A 561 -10.86 -14.70 -4.53
N GLY A 562 -10.28 -15.92 -4.57
CA GLY A 562 -9.75 -16.68 -3.44
C GLY A 562 -8.65 -15.97 -2.61
N ILE A 563 -8.81 -14.69 -2.33
CA ILE A 563 -7.98 -13.84 -1.48
C ILE A 563 -7.99 -14.34 -0.03
N LEU A 564 -8.99 -15.12 0.38
CA LEU A 564 -9.09 -15.71 1.71
C LEU A 564 -7.94 -16.66 2.07
N GLU A 565 -7.29 -17.29 1.09
CA GLU A 565 -6.12 -18.13 1.35
C GLU A 565 -4.84 -17.31 1.55
N ILE A 566 -4.76 -16.13 0.94
CA ILE A 566 -3.59 -15.21 1.04
C ILE A 566 -3.62 -14.44 2.36
N ALA A 567 -4.80 -14.01 2.80
CA ALA A 567 -4.98 -13.30 4.07
C ALA A 567 -4.69 -14.15 5.32
N ARG A 568 -4.74 -15.48 5.21
CA ARG A 568 -4.38 -16.39 6.31
C ARG A 568 -2.89 -16.44 6.64
N LEU A 569 -2.03 -15.93 5.77
CA LEU A 569 -0.57 -16.12 5.86
C LEU A 569 0.18 -14.97 6.54
N SER A 570 -0.45 -13.84 6.90
CA SER A 570 0.30 -12.64 7.27
C SER A 570 0.02 -12.06 8.67
N LEU A 571 -0.73 -12.72 9.55
CA LEU A 571 -1.25 -12.06 10.76
C LEU A 571 -0.66 -12.52 12.09
N ASP A 572 0.15 -13.58 12.13
CA ASP A 572 0.76 -14.06 13.36
C ASP A 572 2.29 -14.04 13.27
N GLU A 573 2.89 -12.88 13.57
CA GLU A 573 4.28 -12.79 13.99
C GLU A 573 4.37 -12.27 15.43
N PRO A 574 4.26 -13.15 16.44
CA PRO A 574 4.42 -12.77 17.85
C PRO A 574 5.83 -12.22 18.16
N GLU A 575 6.83 -12.58 17.35
CA GLU A 575 8.24 -12.20 17.57
C GLU A 575 8.52 -10.75 17.17
N LEU A 576 7.88 -10.22 16.14
CA LEU A 576 7.96 -8.79 15.82
C LEU A 576 7.23 -7.95 16.87
N GLU A 577 6.13 -8.43 17.42
CA GLU A 577 5.44 -7.76 18.52
C GLU A 577 6.32 -7.61 19.77
N SER A 578 7.11 -8.62 20.11
CA SER A 578 8.00 -8.56 21.29
C SER A 578 9.15 -7.56 21.11
N VAL A 579 9.64 -7.37 19.91
CA VAL A 579 10.68 -6.38 19.58
C VAL A 579 10.14 -4.96 19.64
N PHE A 580 8.88 -4.73 19.28
CA PHE A 580 8.23 -3.43 19.33
C PHE A 580 7.84 -2.97 20.74
N PHE A 581 7.58 -3.92 21.64
CA PHE A 581 7.05 -3.62 22.99
C PHE A 581 8.06 -3.80 24.12
N ASN A 582 9.25 -4.38 23.87
CA ASN A 582 10.31 -4.55 24.86
C ASN A 582 11.37 -3.44 24.80
N ASN A 583 10.99 -2.21 24.54
CA ASN A 583 11.92 -1.09 24.71
C ASN A 583 11.74 -0.43 26.07
N ASP A 584 12.37 -1.06 27.04
CA ASP A 584 13.04 -0.36 28.11
C ASP A 584 14.34 0.25 27.54
N CYS A 585 14.30 1.54 27.20
CA CYS A 585 15.37 2.53 27.34
C CYS A 585 14.91 3.86 26.78
#